data_ec71fad47e6b8749b15435e45f6580da
#
_entry.id   ec71fad47e6b8749b15435e45f6580da
#
_cell.length_a   1.000
_cell.length_b   1.000
_cell.length_c   1.000
_cell.angle_alpha   90.00
_cell.angle_beta   90.00
_cell.angle_gamma   90.00
#
_symmetry.space_group_name_H-M   'P 1'
#
loop_
_entity.id
_entity.type
_entity.pdbx_description
1 polymer ?
#
loop_
_entity_poly.entity_id
_entity_poly.type
_entity_poly.pdbx_seq_one_letter_code
_entity_poly.pdbx_strand_id
1 'polypeptide(L)'
;MKKIKLIILFVLAACILVPSAAFAESPGIGNFEYVPRYTAGQFRDVREDQWFAGYVRSAYNFGFLRGTGAGLFEPERLLTLGEAVVLAARMRSVFFTQGAEFPTADPFFMPYVDYALRYNIIGNGERDFFAPATRAQFADMIYRSLPPGVFAQINNVPDFAIADVSPRDNFGNSIYALYRAGIFAGSDRFGTFFPNSTISRAESSAAMVRVANPALRVSMTLPAEIPAEAIFRRITDAVFMIETFDERERSIRTASGFFITSTGKALTNFHVFDFAASATVTLTNGNKYNIIGFHAVCLESNMAVFSIDAEYDNFNTLTLGNSDLAETGNLIYALGSPMQLMNSLSSGVVSSSSREVDGKYYIQFSAPISFGSGGSPLLNALGQVVGITYLSFTGGQNLNLAVPINRFWDVDILDIPVPFEQVRSLFEAGDGDGENGDYYDYENEYGDEYEDESVND
;
A
#
# COMPACT_ATOMS: atom_id res chain seq x y z
N MET A 1 -85.21 52.28 24.50
CA MET A 1 -84.13 53.12 23.99
C MET A 1 -82.83 52.56 24.51
N LYS A 2 -82.09 51.72 23.71
CA LYS A 2 -80.95 51.01 24.12
C LYS A 2 -79.69 51.74 23.61
N LYS A 3 -78.80 52.10 24.51
CA LYS A 3 -77.51 52.72 24.21
C LYS A 3 -76.55 51.66 23.72
N ILE A 4 -76.05 51.80 22.48
CA ILE A 4 -74.96 50.98 21.92
C ILE A 4 -73.61 51.60 22.34
N LYS A 5 -72.84 50.91 23.15
CA LYS A 5 -71.47 51.25 23.48
C LYS A 5 -70.57 50.76 22.39
N LEU A 6 -69.83 51.66 21.70
CA LEU A 6 -68.81 51.39 20.73
C LEU A 6 -67.50 51.03 21.50
N ILE A 7 -67.06 49.80 21.43
CA ILE A 7 -65.74 49.38 21.95
C ILE A 7 -64.71 49.44 20.84
N ILE A 8 -63.84 50.41 20.93
CA ILE A 8 -62.70 50.54 20.05
C ILE A 8 -61.63 49.57 20.54
N LEU A 9 -61.36 48.52 19.79
CA LEU A 9 -60.33 47.56 20.06
C LEU A 9 -58.97 48.08 19.47
N PHE A 10 -58.08 48.58 20.29
CA PHE A 10 -56.71 48.86 19.94
C PHE A 10 -55.99 47.55 19.77
N VAL A 11 -55.73 47.14 18.52
CA VAL A 11 -54.74 46.06 18.22
C VAL A 11 -53.37 46.65 18.26
N LEU A 12 -52.66 46.43 19.38
CA LEU A 12 -51.21 46.69 19.45
C LEU A 12 -50.51 45.62 18.59
N ALA A 13 -50.04 46.02 17.41
CA ALA A 13 -49.11 45.18 16.65
C ALA A 13 -47.74 45.16 17.39
N ALA A 14 -47.57 44.16 18.24
CA ALA A 14 -46.24 43.82 18.74
C ALA A 14 -45.42 43.26 17.57
N CYS A 15 -44.58 44.06 16.96
CA CYS A 15 -43.46 43.58 16.13
C CYS A 15 -42.60 42.72 17.02
N ILE A 16 -42.83 41.41 17.02
CA ILE A 16 -41.86 40.44 17.52
C ILE A 16 -40.67 40.54 16.56
N LEU A 17 -39.64 41.27 16.95
CA LEU A 17 -38.28 41.10 16.40
C LEU A 17 -37.89 39.65 16.74
N VAL A 18 -38.21 38.73 15.85
CA VAL A 18 -37.54 37.42 15.83
C VAL A 18 -36.10 37.76 15.53
N PRO A 19 -35.14 37.53 16.46
CA PRO A 19 -33.75 37.63 16.08
C PRO A 19 -33.60 36.68 14.90
N SER A 20 -33.11 37.18 13.77
CA SER A 20 -32.68 36.34 12.68
C SER A 20 -31.62 35.40 13.31
N ALA A 21 -32.04 34.22 13.73
CA ALA A 21 -31.15 33.13 13.99
C ALA A 21 -30.33 33.06 12.68
N ALA A 22 -29.08 33.45 12.76
CA ALA A 22 -28.16 33.18 11.69
C ALA A 22 -28.30 31.68 11.44
N PHE A 23 -28.94 31.33 10.32
CA PHE A 23 -28.99 29.94 9.89
C PHE A 23 -27.52 29.53 9.78
N ALA A 24 -27.05 28.72 10.74
CA ALA A 24 -25.81 28.05 10.60
C ALA A 24 -25.92 27.27 9.28
N GLU A 25 -25.19 27.72 8.27
CA GLU A 25 -25.24 27.06 6.97
C GLU A 25 -24.92 25.59 7.17
N SER A 26 -25.68 24.73 6.49
CA SER A 26 -25.55 23.30 6.63
C SER A 26 -24.17 22.89 6.15
N PRO A 27 -23.47 21.94 6.83
CA PRO A 27 -22.23 21.40 6.33
C PRO A 27 -22.38 20.93 4.87
N GLY A 28 -21.46 21.32 4.01
CA GLY A 28 -21.57 20.93 2.61
C GLY A 28 -20.43 21.42 1.70
N ILE A 29 -20.36 20.81 0.51
CA ILE A 29 -19.44 21.21 -0.56
C ILE A 29 -19.71 22.66 -0.99
N GLY A 30 -20.93 23.16 -0.88
CA GLY A 30 -21.31 24.54 -1.17
C GLY A 30 -20.55 25.59 -0.35
N ASN A 31 -19.98 25.21 0.78
CA ASN A 31 -19.16 26.08 1.63
C ASN A 31 -17.75 26.35 1.02
N PHE A 32 -17.33 25.61 0.00
CA PHE A 32 -16.12 25.92 -0.75
C PHE A 32 -16.39 27.05 -1.75
N GLU A 33 -16.16 28.28 -1.31
CA GLU A 33 -16.39 29.46 -2.14
C GLU A 33 -15.27 29.64 -3.20
N TYR A 34 -15.66 29.67 -4.48
CA TYR A 34 -14.75 29.95 -5.58
C TYR A 34 -14.74 31.47 -5.86
N VAL A 35 -13.69 32.17 -5.41
CA VAL A 35 -13.50 33.61 -5.64
C VAL A 35 -12.42 33.81 -6.70
N PRO A 36 -12.74 34.35 -7.88
CA PRO A 36 -11.74 34.63 -8.92
C PRO A 36 -10.70 35.65 -8.46
N ARG A 37 -9.56 35.21 -7.99
CA ARG A 37 -8.45 36.03 -7.51
C ARG A 37 -7.18 35.84 -8.34
N TYR A 38 -7.09 34.73 -9.08
CA TYR A 38 -5.94 34.38 -9.90
C TYR A 38 -5.90 35.27 -11.17
N THR A 39 -4.74 35.83 -11.44
CA THR A 39 -4.47 36.57 -12.70
C THR A 39 -3.50 35.76 -13.56
N ALA A 40 -3.68 35.81 -14.90
CA ALA A 40 -2.77 35.12 -15.81
C ALA A 40 -1.32 35.59 -15.62
N GLY A 41 -0.39 34.63 -15.52
CA GLY A 41 1.02 34.90 -15.25
C GLY A 41 1.36 35.29 -13.80
N GLN A 42 0.40 35.15 -12.86
CA GLN A 42 0.63 35.41 -11.43
C GLN A 42 1.79 34.61 -10.84
N PHE A 43 1.92 33.37 -11.28
CA PHE A 43 3.03 32.47 -10.92
C PHE A 43 3.86 32.21 -12.18
N ARG A 44 5.10 32.70 -12.22
CA ARG A 44 5.97 32.58 -13.40
C ARG A 44 6.49 31.14 -13.62
N ASP A 45 6.38 30.27 -12.63
CA ASP A 45 6.71 28.86 -12.66
C ASP A 45 5.50 27.95 -12.95
N VAL A 46 4.33 28.52 -13.27
CA VAL A 46 3.12 27.82 -13.70
C VAL A 46 2.74 28.28 -15.11
N ARG A 47 3.13 27.50 -16.12
CA ARG A 47 2.76 27.76 -17.50
C ARG A 47 1.40 27.15 -17.82
N GLU A 48 0.63 27.78 -18.69
CA GLU A 48 -0.74 27.36 -19.05
C GLU A 48 -0.80 25.98 -19.74
N ASP A 49 0.31 25.51 -20.35
CA ASP A 49 0.41 24.21 -21.02
C ASP A 49 0.69 23.03 -20.06
N GLN A 50 0.98 23.32 -18.80
CA GLN A 50 1.23 22.28 -17.79
C GLN A 50 -0.07 21.67 -17.27
N TRP A 51 -0.09 20.35 -17.05
CA TRP A 51 -1.26 19.60 -16.63
C TRP A 51 -1.91 20.16 -15.35
N PHE A 52 -1.13 20.72 -14.45
CA PHE A 52 -1.57 21.24 -13.17
C PHE A 52 -2.02 22.70 -13.20
N ALA A 53 -1.79 23.45 -14.29
CA ALA A 53 -2.05 24.91 -14.32
C ALA A 53 -3.50 25.28 -13.95
N GLY A 54 -4.48 24.54 -14.48
CA GLY A 54 -5.88 24.72 -14.16
C GLY A 54 -6.22 24.39 -12.71
N TYR A 55 -5.57 23.38 -12.14
CA TYR A 55 -5.75 23.00 -10.73
C TYR A 55 -5.11 24.01 -9.79
N VAL A 56 -3.91 24.51 -10.09
CA VAL A 56 -3.24 25.56 -9.32
C VAL A 56 -4.09 26.83 -9.29
N ARG A 57 -4.61 27.26 -10.45
CA ARG A 57 -5.54 28.40 -10.56
C ARG A 57 -6.78 28.19 -9.68
N SER A 58 -7.38 27.02 -9.77
CA SER A 58 -8.59 26.71 -9.00
C SER A 58 -8.30 26.60 -7.50
N ALA A 59 -7.22 25.94 -7.09
CA ALA A 59 -6.80 25.84 -5.69
C ALA A 59 -6.52 27.21 -5.07
N TYR A 60 -5.93 28.13 -5.84
CA TYR A 60 -5.72 29.52 -5.43
C TYR A 60 -7.05 30.27 -5.26
N ASN A 61 -7.98 30.11 -6.22
CA ASN A 61 -9.29 30.75 -6.18
C ASN A 61 -10.19 30.20 -5.06
N PHE A 62 -10.09 28.92 -4.72
CA PHE A 62 -10.72 28.34 -3.51
C PHE A 62 -10.00 28.73 -2.21
N GLY A 63 -8.83 29.34 -2.27
CA GLY A 63 -8.04 29.73 -1.10
C GLY A 63 -7.34 28.57 -0.39
N PHE A 64 -7.26 27.38 -1.01
CA PHE A 64 -6.58 26.22 -0.44
C PHE A 64 -5.07 26.42 -0.37
N LEU A 65 -4.49 26.90 -1.45
CA LEU A 65 -3.05 27.11 -1.60
C LEU A 65 -2.76 28.53 -2.07
N ARG A 66 -1.62 29.04 -1.65
CA ARG A 66 -1.09 30.36 -2.04
C ARG A 66 0.30 30.19 -2.65
N GLY A 67 0.82 31.25 -3.28
CA GLY A 67 2.22 31.27 -3.69
C GLY A 67 3.17 31.22 -2.47
N THR A 68 4.41 30.82 -2.73
CA THR A 68 5.47 30.72 -1.72
C THR A 68 6.24 32.04 -1.56
N GLY A 69 5.95 33.01 -2.40
CA GLY A 69 6.60 34.32 -2.46
C GLY A 69 7.26 34.57 -3.81
N ALA A 70 7.72 35.79 -4.03
CA ALA A 70 8.43 36.22 -5.25
C ALA A 70 7.74 35.84 -6.58
N GLY A 71 6.40 35.70 -6.60
CA GLY A 71 5.63 35.28 -7.77
C GLY A 71 5.85 33.81 -8.18
N LEU A 72 6.12 32.95 -7.22
CA LEU A 72 6.29 31.51 -7.41
C LEU A 72 5.17 30.75 -6.71
N PHE A 73 4.80 29.60 -7.30
CA PHE A 73 3.93 28.60 -6.69
C PHE A 73 4.69 27.38 -6.19
N GLU A 74 5.82 27.05 -6.83
CA GLU A 74 6.64 25.88 -6.59
C GLU A 74 5.85 24.56 -6.74
N PRO A 75 5.32 24.25 -7.94
CA PRO A 75 4.41 23.14 -8.17
C PRO A 75 5.03 21.77 -7.83
N GLU A 76 6.32 21.61 -8.10
CA GLU A 76 7.06 20.34 -7.86
C GLU A 76 7.60 20.23 -6.43
N ARG A 77 7.52 21.28 -5.62
CA ARG A 77 7.94 21.21 -4.21
C ARG A 77 7.05 20.24 -3.46
N LEU A 78 7.69 19.35 -2.71
CA LEU A 78 7.01 18.38 -1.86
C LEU A 78 6.33 19.07 -0.68
N LEU A 79 5.16 18.59 -0.30
CA LEU A 79 4.52 18.99 0.95
C LEU A 79 5.21 18.33 2.11
N THR A 80 5.42 19.09 3.20
CA THR A 80 5.72 18.47 4.49
C THR A 80 4.44 17.87 5.09
N LEU A 81 4.59 16.94 6.02
CA LEU A 81 3.46 16.35 6.73
C LEU A 81 2.63 17.42 7.46
N GLY A 82 3.29 18.42 8.05
CA GLY A 82 2.64 19.56 8.68
C GLY A 82 1.80 20.39 7.70
N GLU A 83 2.32 20.67 6.50
CA GLU A 83 1.56 21.35 5.44
C GLU A 83 0.35 20.52 4.97
N ALA A 84 0.50 19.20 4.84
CA ALA A 84 -0.60 18.30 4.48
C ALA A 84 -1.72 18.32 5.53
N VAL A 85 -1.36 18.32 6.83
CA VAL A 85 -2.33 18.48 7.93
C VAL A 85 -3.04 19.82 7.86
N VAL A 86 -2.34 20.92 7.57
CA VAL A 86 -2.95 22.26 7.39
C VAL A 86 -4.00 22.22 6.30
N LEU A 87 -3.72 21.60 5.15
CA LEU A 87 -4.67 21.50 4.03
C LEU A 87 -5.92 20.70 4.42
N ALA A 88 -5.76 19.55 5.04
CA ALA A 88 -6.88 18.69 5.47
C ALA A 88 -7.72 19.36 6.57
N ALA A 89 -7.09 20.00 7.56
CA ALA A 89 -7.78 20.71 8.62
C ALA A 89 -8.58 21.91 8.09
N ARG A 90 -8.00 22.70 7.18
CA ARG A 90 -8.71 23.79 6.51
C ARG A 90 -9.89 23.29 5.68
N MET A 91 -9.70 22.22 4.90
CA MET A 91 -10.79 21.62 4.12
C MET A 91 -11.96 21.24 5.01
N ARG A 92 -11.69 20.57 6.15
CA ARG A 92 -12.72 20.24 7.13
C ARG A 92 -13.38 21.48 7.71
N SER A 93 -12.62 22.47 8.15
CA SER A 93 -13.17 23.67 8.78
C SER A 93 -14.08 24.44 7.82
N VAL A 94 -13.70 24.60 6.56
CA VAL A 94 -14.53 25.24 5.55
C VAL A 94 -15.82 24.45 5.33
N PHE A 95 -15.73 23.12 5.17
CA PHE A 95 -16.90 22.29 4.94
C PHE A 95 -17.95 22.37 6.05
N PHE A 96 -17.51 22.38 7.33
CA PHE A 96 -18.42 22.36 8.48
C PHE A 96 -18.83 23.72 9.02
N THR A 97 -17.95 24.76 8.85
CA THR A 97 -18.09 26.06 9.54
C THR A 97 -17.75 27.26 8.67
N GLN A 98 -17.60 27.09 7.33
CA GLN A 98 -17.15 28.13 6.39
C GLN A 98 -15.74 28.67 6.70
N GLY A 99 -14.98 27.98 7.53
CA GLY A 99 -13.63 28.30 7.92
C GLY A 99 -13.53 28.63 9.41
N ALA A 100 -12.66 27.92 10.10
CA ALA A 100 -12.27 28.25 11.46
C ALA A 100 -11.06 29.20 11.43
N GLU A 101 -11.02 30.13 12.37
CA GLU A 101 -9.79 30.87 12.64
C GLU A 101 -8.82 29.98 13.43
N PHE A 102 -7.59 29.90 12.93
CA PHE A 102 -6.51 29.18 13.58
C PHE A 102 -5.54 30.19 14.17
N PRO A 103 -5.15 30.07 15.46
CA PRO A 103 -4.20 30.98 16.08
C PRO A 103 -2.84 30.90 15.39
N THR A 104 -2.09 31.98 15.46
CA THR A 104 -0.69 31.99 15.02
C THR A 104 0.16 31.20 16.02
N ALA A 105 1.03 30.36 15.54
CA ALA A 105 1.93 29.53 16.34
C ALA A 105 3.29 29.32 15.64
N ASP A 106 4.26 28.87 16.40
CA ASP A 106 5.55 28.41 15.89
C ASP A 106 5.82 27.02 16.46
N PRO A 107 5.90 25.96 15.64
CA PRO A 107 5.69 25.97 14.17
C PRO A 107 4.24 26.27 13.76
N PHE A 108 4.07 26.91 12.58
CA PHE A 108 2.79 27.44 12.12
C PHE A 108 1.67 26.38 11.99
N PHE A 109 2.02 25.12 11.81
CA PHE A 109 1.08 24.00 11.62
C PHE A 109 0.50 23.47 12.95
N MET A 110 1.05 23.79 14.12
CA MET A 110 0.62 23.20 15.41
C MET A 110 -0.87 23.35 15.71
N PRO A 111 -1.51 24.53 15.54
CA PRO A 111 -2.96 24.64 15.78
C PRO A 111 -3.82 23.74 14.87
N TYR A 112 -3.31 23.47 13.67
CA TYR A 112 -3.96 22.56 12.72
C TYR A 112 -3.75 21.09 13.09
N VAL A 113 -2.59 20.75 13.69
CA VAL A 113 -2.32 19.42 14.26
C VAL A 113 -3.27 19.15 15.41
N ASP A 114 -3.46 20.08 16.35
CA ASP A 114 -4.40 19.96 17.46
C ASP A 114 -5.84 19.77 16.96
N TYR A 115 -6.22 20.52 15.92
CA TYR A 115 -7.52 20.38 15.27
C TYR A 115 -7.66 19.01 14.61
N ALA A 116 -6.65 18.56 13.86
CA ALA A 116 -6.66 17.30 13.15
C ALA A 116 -6.72 16.09 14.10
N LEU A 117 -6.04 16.14 15.25
CA LEU A 117 -6.15 15.15 16.31
C LEU A 117 -7.55 15.11 16.91
N ARG A 118 -8.10 16.29 17.25
CA ARG A 118 -9.45 16.42 17.84
C ARG A 118 -10.54 15.79 16.95
N TYR A 119 -10.41 15.91 15.65
CA TYR A 119 -11.39 15.41 14.68
C TYR A 119 -10.98 14.10 14.00
N ASN A 120 -9.97 13.39 14.52
CA ASN A 120 -9.48 12.13 14.01
C ASN A 120 -9.06 12.16 12.52
N ILE A 121 -8.63 13.32 12.02
CA ILE A 121 -8.01 13.44 10.68
C ILE A 121 -6.67 12.71 10.67
N ILE A 122 -5.92 12.82 11.77
CA ILE A 122 -4.72 12.05 12.05
C ILE A 122 -4.87 11.31 13.38
N GLY A 123 -4.21 10.16 13.50
CA GLY A 123 -4.17 9.41 14.77
C GLY A 123 -3.17 10.00 15.75
N ASN A 124 -3.16 9.49 17.00
CA ASN A 124 -2.12 9.77 17.97
C ASN A 124 -0.82 9.05 17.59
N GLY A 125 0.31 9.62 17.93
CA GLY A 125 1.65 9.04 17.71
C GLY A 125 2.68 10.12 17.40
N GLU A 126 3.93 9.81 17.68
CA GLU A 126 5.06 10.67 17.31
C GLU A 126 5.21 10.72 15.80
N ARG A 127 5.41 11.92 15.26
CA ARG A 127 5.59 12.18 13.82
C ARG A 127 6.55 13.33 13.61
N ASP A 128 7.40 13.20 12.62
CA ASP A 128 8.15 14.33 12.08
C ASP A 128 7.28 15.12 11.10
N PHE A 129 6.68 16.21 11.57
CA PHE A 129 5.86 17.09 10.75
C PHE A 129 6.64 17.90 9.71
N PHE A 130 7.97 17.94 9.80
CA PHE A 130 8.84 18.57 8.80
C PHE A 130 9.24 17.60 7.68
N ALA A 131 9.11 16.30 7.87
CA ALA A 131 9.34 15.31 6.83
C ALA A 131 8.35 15.46 5.66
N PRO A 132 8.73 15.10 4.43
CA PRO A 132 7.81 15.06 3.31
C PRO A 132 6.63 14.09 3.56
N ALA A 133 5.41 14.53 3.27
CA ALA A 133 4.22 13.70 3.34
C ALA A 133 4.19 12.70 2.19
N THR A 134 3.82 11.44 2.49
CA THR A 134 3.55 10.47 1.43
C THR A 134 2.17 10.69 0.80
N ARG A 135 1.99 10.19 -0.42
CA ARG A 135 0.70 10.24 -1.13
C ARG A 135 -0.39 9.50 -0.34
N ALA A 136 -0.05 8.37 0.29
CA ALA A 136 -0.98 7.61 1.12
C ALA A 136 -1.40 8.38 2.38
N GLN A 137 -0.48 9.01 3.07
CA GLN A 137 -0.79 9.86 4.23
C GLN A 137 -1.70 11.03 3.84
N PHE A 138 -1.40 11.72 2.74
CA PHE A 138 -2.23 12.82 2.26
C PHE A 138 -3.64 12.35 1.86
N ALA A 139 -3.75 11.23 1.15
CA ALA A 139 -5.03 10.64 0.76
C ALA A 139 -5.89 10.31 1.99
N ASP A 140 -5.30 9.67 3.01
CA ASP A 140 -6.02 9.32 4.25
C ASP A 140 -6.50 10.57 4.99
N MET A 141 -5.65 11.59 5.12
CA MET A 141 -6.02 12.86 5.75
C MET A 141 -7.18 13.56 5.00
N ILE A 142 -7.17 13.58 3.68
CA ILE A 142 -8.27 14.15 2.88
C ILE A 142 -9.55 13.34 3.09
N TYR A 143 -9.48 12.01 3.04
CA TYR A 143 -10.64 11.16 3.24
C TYR A 143 -11.24 11.31 4.64
N ARG A 144 -10.41 11.34 5.69
CA ARG A 144 -10.86 11.51 7.08
C ARG A 144 -11.34 12.93 7.41
N SER A 145 -10.93 13.91 6.62
CA SER A 145 -11.34 15.30 6.86
C SER A 145 -12.82 15.57 6.60
N LEU A 146 -13.50 14.75 5.79
CA LEU A 146 -14.86 14.98 5.33
C LEU A 146 -15.75 13.73 5.51
N PRO A 147 -17.10 13.91 5.56
CA PRO A 147 -18.01 12.78 5.63
C PRO A 147 -17.91 11.88 4.37
N PRO A 148 -18.05 10.55 4.50
CA PRO A 148 -17.97 9.61 3.37
C PRO A 148 -18.90 9.96 2.20
N GLY A 149 -20.07 10.56 2.45
CA GLY A 149 -21.02 10.98 1.41
C GLY A 149 -20.49 12.04 0.45
N VAL A 150 -19.41 12.76 0.81
CA VAL A 150 -18.72 13.70 -0.10
C VAL A 150 -18.03 12.96 -1.24
N PHE A 151 -17.59 11.73 -0.98
CA PHE A 151 -16.82 10.90 -1.91
C PHE A 151 -17.75 9.93 -2.69
N ALA A 152 -18.87 10.45 -3.21
CA ALA A 152 -19.78 9.67 -4.03
C ALA A 152 -19.02 9.02 -5.21
N GLN A 153 -19.26 7.72 -5.40
CA GLN A 153 -18.58 6.93 -6.42
C GLN A 153 -19.00 7.35 -7.83
N ILE A 154 -18.02 7.57 -8.70
CA ILE A 154 -18.17 7.79 -10.13
C ILE A 154 -17.45 6.73 -10.98
N ASN A 155 -16.46 6.03 -10.38
CA ASN A 155 -15.66 4.98 -11.04
C ASN A 155 -15.98 3.62 -10.43
N ASN A 156 -16.05 2.60 -11.26
CA ASN A 156 -16.09 1.20 -10.81
C ASN A 156 -14.66 0.72 -10.57
N VAL A 157 -14.21 0.74 -9.32
CA VAL A 157 -12.89 0.25 -8.89
C VAL A 157 -13.12 -0.86 -7.88
N PRO A 158 -13.12 -2.13 -8.32
CA PRO A 158 -13.21 -3.29 -7.43
C PRO A 158 -12.07 -3.30 -6.39
N ASP A 159 -12.28 -3.99 -5.28
CA ASP A 159 -11.20 -4.28 -4.34
C ASP A 159 -10.09 -5.05 -5.06
N PHE A 160 -8.84 -4.78 -4.70
CA PHE A 160 -7.62 -5.31 -5.33
C PHE A 160 -7.39 -4.92 -6.81
N ALA A 161 -8.16 -3.99 -7.38
CA ALA A 161 -7.94 -3.53 -8.76
C ALA A 161 -6.80 -2.50 -8.89
N ILE A 162 -6.38 -1.84 -7.81
CA ILE A 162 -5.21 -0.94 -7.80
C ILE A 162 -3.97 -1.80 -7.59
N ALA A 163 -3.07 -1.80 -8.56
CA ALA A 163 -1.99 -2.79 -8.64
C ALA A 163 -0.99 -2.76 -7.47
N ASP A 164 -0.82 -1.61 -6.83
CA ASP A 164 0.14 -1.36 -5.75
C ASP A 164 -0.50 -0.94 -4.43
N VAL A 165 -1.81 -1.16 -4.27
CA VAL A 165 -2.55 -0.89 -3.03
C VAL A 165 -3.52 -2.03 -2.76
N SER A 166 -3.42 -2.62 -1.58
CA SER A 166 -4.43 -3.53 -1.05
C SER A 166 -5.48 -2.75 -0.25
N PRO A 167 -6.77 -3.11 -0.31
CA PRO A 167 -7.76 -2.57 0.64
C PRO A 167 -7.40 -2.83 2.11
N ARG A 168 -6.56 -3.85 2.37
CA ARG A 168 -6.09 -4.24 3.70
C ARG A 168 -4.87 -3.45 4.18
N ASP A 169 -4.25 -2.65 3.31
CA ASP A 169 -3.15 -1.77 3.69
C ASP A 169 -3.63 -0.67 4.64
N ASN A 170 -2.74 -0.11 5.44
CA ASN A 170 -3.04 0.88 6.47
C ASN A 170 -3.92 2.05 5.98
N PHE A 171 -3.71 2.52 4.74
CA PHE A 171 -4.49 3.59 4.11
C PHE A 171 -5.33 3.11 2.91
N GLY A 172 -5.40 1.80 2.70
CA GLY A 172 -6.02 1.20 1.52
C GLY A 172 -7.47 1.65 1.32
N ASN A 173 -8.30 1.57 2.36
CA ASN A 173 -9.69 1.98 2.30
C ASN A 173 -9.88 3.43 1.84
N SER A 174 -9.06 4.35 2.36
CA SER A 174 -9.10 5.77 1.99
C SER A 174 -8.71 5.98 0.53
N ILE A 175 -7.67 5.29 0.07
CA ILE A 175 -7.19 5.36 -1.32
C ILE A 175 -8.25 4.82 -2.27
N TYR A 176 -8.85 3.65 -2.00
CA TYR A 176 -9.92 3.08 -2.81
C TYR A 176 -11.14 3.99 -2.88
N ALA A 177 -11.55 4.58 -1.75
CA ALA A 177 -12.67 5.53 -1.73
C ALA A 177 -12.40 6.74 -2.63
N LEU A 178 -11.18 7.28 -2.61
CA LEU A 178 -10.80 8.44 -3.42
C LEU A 178 -10.63 8.10 -4.91
N TYR A 179 -10.23 6.88 -5.27
CA TYR A 179 -10.25 6.40 -6.66
C TYR A 179 -11.67 6.23 -7.17
N ARG A 180 -12.55 5.60 -6.39
CA ARG A 180 -13.97 5.46 -6.71
C ARG A 180 -14.65 6.80 -6.91
N ALA A 181 -14.27 7.80 -6.11
CA ALA A 181 -14.77 9.17 -6.22
C ALA A 181 -14.12 9.99 -7.34
N GLY A 182 -13.08 9.49 -8.02
CA GLY A 182 -12.35 10.22 -9.07
C GLY A 182 -11.49 11.38 -8.57
N ILE A 183 -11.11 11.36 -7.29
CA ILE A 183 -10.18 12.34 -6.70
C ILE A 183 -8.75 12.00 -7.11
N PHE A 184 -8.35 10.72 -7.03
CA PHE A 184 -7.13 10.18 -7.58
C PHE A 184 -7.44 9.29 -8.78
N ALA A 185 -6.47 9.15 -9.71
CA ALA A 185 -6.60 8.35 -10.92
C ALA A 185 -5.30 7.60 -11.28
N GLY A 186 -4.40 7.50 -10.31
CA GLY A 186 -3.05 6.96 -10.52
C GLY A 186 -2.08 7.98 -11.13
N SER A 187 -0.81 7.61 -11.19
CA SER A 187 0.28 8.45 -11.68
C SER A 187 0.89 7.92 -12.99
N ASP A 188 0.44 6.77 -13.47
CA ASP A 188 0.85 6.16 -14.72
C ASP A 188 -0.35 5.60 -15.52
N ARG A 189 -0.07 5.04 -16.70
CA ARG A 189 -1.11 4.44 -17.56
C ARG A 189 -1.79 3.19 -16.98
N PHE A 190 -1.24 2.64 -15.90
CA PHE A 190 -1.78 1.46 -15.23
C PHE A 190 -2.65 1.83 -14.03
N GLY A 191 -2.75 3.13 -13.71
CA GLY A 191 -3.48 3.60 -12.54
C GLY A 191 -2.76 3.29 -11.23
N THR A 192 -1.43 3.13 -11.24
CA THR A 192 -0.59 2.89 -10.07
C THR A 192 -0.62 4.10 -9.14
N PHE A 193 -0.84 3.88 -7.84
CA PHE A 193 -0.99 4.96 -6.88
C PHE A 193 0.35 5.47 -6.34
N PHE A 194 1.33 4.62 -6.14
CA PHE A 194 2.61 4.89 -5.48
C PHE A 194 2.44 5.42 -4.04
N PRO A 195 1.93 4.59 -3.11
CA PRO A 195 1.53 5.02 -1.76
C PRO A 195 2.68 5.64 -0.95
N ASN A 196 3.89 5.14 -1.10
CA ASN A 196 5.09 5.57 -0.38
C ASN A 196 5.82 6.74 -1.05
N SER A 197 5.47 7.12 -2.27
CA SER A 197 6.01 8.32 -2.91
C SER A 197 5.53 9.57 -2.20
N THR A 198 6.34 10.60 -2.19
CA THR A 198 5.97 11.92 -1.67
C THR A 198 4.99 12.63 -2.58
N ILE A 199 4.17 13.53 -2.02
CA ILE A 199 3.19 14.29 -2.78
C ILE A 199 3.67 15.72 -3.01
N SER A 200 3.53 16.21 -4.25
CA SER A 200 3.87 17.59 -4.61
C SER A 200 2.70 18.55 -4.36
N ARG A 201 3.00 19.86 -4.38
CA ARG A 201 1.99 20.92 -4.29
C ARG A 201 1.03 20.92 -5.47
N ALA A 202 1.51 20.59 -6.66
CA ALA A 202 0.66 20.45 -7.86
C ALA A 202 -0.34 19.30 -7.71
N GLU A 203 0.11 18.13 -7.28
CA GLU A 203 -0.74 16.96 -7.06
C GLU A 203 -1.77 17.19 -5.96
N SER A 204 -1.37 17.81 -4.85
CA SER A 204 -2.29 18.16 -3.77
C SER A 204 -3.35 19.17 -4.22
N SER A 205 -2.96 20.16 -5.06
CA SER A 205 -3.91 21.12 -5.68
C SER A 205 -4.99 20.39 -6.47
N ALA A 206 -4.60 19.42 -7.30
CA ALA A 206 -5.54 18.64 -8.11
C ALA A 206 -6.52 17.84 -7.23
N ALA A 207 -6.03 17.15 -6.22
CA ALA A 207 -6.87 16.37 -5.31
C ALA A 207 -7.88 17.27 -4.57
N MET A 208 -7.42 18.37 -3.96
CA MET A 208 -8.29 19.28 -3.22
C MET A 208 -9.37 19.93 -4.10
N VAL A 209 -8.99 20.33 -5.30
CA VAL A 209 -9.95 20.95 -6.26
C VAL A 209 -11.00 19.94 -6.69
N ARG A 210 -10.66 18.66 -6.92
CA ARG A 210 -11.61 17.58 -7.25
C ARG A 210 -12.56 17.25 -6.09
N VAL A 211 -12.12 17.47 -4.86
CA VAL A 211 -13.01 17.37 -3.69
C VAL A 211 -14.02 18.51 -3.70
N ALA A 212 -13.55 19.76 -3.85
CA ALA A 212 -14.39 20.96 -3.78
C ALA A 212 -15.29 21.15 -5.01
N ASN A 213 -14.88 20.65 -6.17
CA ASN A 213 -15.65 20.71 -7.41
C ASN A 213 -15.82 19.32 -8.04
N PRO A 214 -16.91 18.62 -7.77
CA PRO A 214 -17.18 17.28 -8.31
C PRO A 214 -17.17 17.21 -9.85
N ALA A 215 -17.42 18.30 -10.57
CA ALA A 215 -17.36 18.31 -12.04
C ALA A 215 -15.94 18.11 -12.60
N LEU A 216 -14.91 18.29 -11.77
CA LEU A 216 -13.50 18.10 -12.14
C LEU A 216 -12.95 16.73 -11.74
N ARG A 217 -13.79 15.85 -11.19
CA ARG A 217 -13.41 14.48 -10.86
C ARG A 217 -13.11 13.67 -12.11
N VAL A 218 -12.15 12.75 -12.01
CA VAL A 218 -11.66 12.00 -13.16
C VAL A 218 -12.44 10.69 -13.30
N SER A 219 -13.06 10.51 -14.45
CA SER A 219 -13.59 9.21 -14.87
C SER A 219 -12.44 8.35 -15.39
N MET A 220 -12.31 7.11 -14.90
CA MET A 220 -11.23 6.20 -15.25
C MET A 220 -11.67 4.75 -15.26
N THR A 221 -10.91 3.92 -15.98
CA THR A 221 -10.98 2.46 -15.95
C THR A 221 -9.58 1.94 -15.70
N LEU A 222 -9.42 1.10 -14.69
CA LEU A 222 -8.15 0.42 -14.42
C LEU A 222 -7.97 -0.77 -15.38
N PRO A 223 -6.73 -1.07 -15.80
CA PRO A 223 -6.47 -2.27 -16.60
C PRO A 223 -6.70 -3.53 -15.76
N ALA A 224 -7.18 -4.59 -16.39
CA ALA A 224 -7.30 -5.91 -15.77
C ALA A 224 -5.92 -6.61 -15.66
N GLU A 225 -4.98 -6.26 -16.53
CA GLU A 225 -3.65 -6.86 -16.63
C GLU A 225 -2.59 -5.79 -16.88
N ILE A 226 -1.39 -6.02 -16.34
CA ILE A 226 -0.19 -5.21 -16.58
C ILE A 226 0.82 -6.08 -17.34
N PRO A 227 1.50 -5.55 -18.37
CA PRO A 227 2.53 -6.31 -19.10
C PRO A 227 3.62 -6.85 -18.15
N ALA A 228 4.05 -8.09 -18.39
CA ALA A 228 5.02 -8.80 -17.53
C ALA A 228 6.32 -8.00 -17.32
N GLU A 229 6.82 -7.32 -18.36
CA GLU A 229 8.02 -6.48 -18.23
C GLU A 229 7.80 -5.25 -17.35
N ALA A 230 6.58 -4.72 -17.28
CA ALA A 230 6.26 -3.60 -16.39
C ALA A 230 6.10 -4.07 -14.93
N ILE A 231 5.51 -5.25 -14.73
CA ILE A 231 5.48 -5.92 -13.42
C ILE A 231 6.92 -6.14 -12.95
N PHE A 232 7.74 -6.83 -13.75
CA PHE A 232 9.12 -7.16 -13.42
C PHE A 232 9.92 -5.93 -12.99
N ARG A 233 9.93 -4.85 -13.80
CA ARG A 233 10.65 -3.61 -13.46
C ARG A 233 10.21 -2.97 -12.15
N ARG A 234 8.94 -3.14 -11.77
CA ARG A 234 8.40 -2.55 -10.53
C ARG A 234 8.77 -3.33 -9.28
N ILE A 235 8.86 -4.66 -9.39
CA ILE A 235 8.91 -5.53 -8.22
C ILE A 235 10.24 -6.27 -8.03
N THR A 236 11.14 -6.26 -9.03
CA THR A 236 12.35 -7.08 -9.00
C THR A 236 13.23 -6.81 -7.79
N ASP A 237 13.33 -5.55 -7.35
CA ASP A 237 14.13 -5.17 -6.19
C ASP A 237 13.46 -5.47 -4.84
N ALA A 238 12.21 -5.95 -4.86
CA ALA A 238 11.50 -6.39 -3.66
C ALA A 238 11.68 -7.89 -3.39
N VAL A 239 12.27 -8.64 -4.33
CA VAL A 239 12.50 -10.09 -4.23
C VAL A 239 13.98 -10.36 -4.09
N PHE A 240 14.34 -11.29 -3.22
CA PHE A 240 15.72 -11.58 -2.86
C PHE A 240 15.97 -13.07 -2.67
N MET A 241 17.24 -13.45 -2.64
CA MET A 241 17.69 -14.79 -2.30
C MET A 241 17.94 -14.90 -0.79
N ILE A 242 17.52 -15.99 -0.20
CA ILE A 242 17.85 -16.41 1.17
C ILE A 242 18.89 -17.52 1.08
N GLU A 243 19.92 -17.45 1.91
CA GLU A 243 20.87 -18.52 2.12
C GLU A 243 20.89 -18.87 3.61
N THR A 244 20.70 -20.14 3.96
CA THR A 244 20.69 -20.61 5.33
C THR A 244 21.96 -21.42 5.63
N PHE A 245 22.41 -21.37 6.89
CA PHE A 245 23.67 -21.95 7.32
C PHE A 245 23.48 -22.80 8.57
N ASP A 246 24.27 -23.87 8.66
CA ASP A 246 24.35 -24.72 9.87
C ASP A 246 25.24 -24.07 10.97
N GLU A 247 25.39 -24.75 12.11
CA GLU A 247 26.25 -24.29 13.22
C GLU A 247 27.75 -24.15 12.86
N ARG A 248 28.19 -24.73 11.75
CA ARG A 248 29.56 -24.66 11.25
C ARG A 248 29.71 -23.64 10.12
N GLU A 249 28.70 -22.76 9.96
CA GLU A 249 28.63 -21.75 8.89
C GLU A 249 28.69 -22.36 7.47
N ARG A 250 28.29 -23.61 7.29
CA ARG A 250 28.16 -24.21 5.96
C ARG A 250 26.77 -23.89 5.41
N SER A 251 26.72 -23.49 4.16
CA SER A 251 25.45 -23.29 3.43
C SER A 251 24.70 -24.63 3.32
N ILE A 252 23.46 -24.66 3.76
CA ILE A 252 22.60 -25.85 3.74
C ILE A 252 21.44 -25.73 2.76
N ARG A 253 20.98 -24.50 2.49
CA ARG A 253 19.84 -24.29 1.57
C ARG A 253 19.86 -22.90 0.98
N THR A 254 19.38 -22.79 -0.26
CA THR A 254 19.03 -21.51 -0.88
C THR A 254 17.54 -21.48 -1.18
N ALA A 255 16.91 -20.32 -1.00
CA ALA A 255 15.51 -20.08 -1.22
C ALA A 255 15.27 -18.65 -1.67
N SER A 256 14.02 -18.27 -1.84
CA SER A 256 13.61 -16.89 -2.16
C SER A 256 12.73 -16.31 -1.07
N GLY A 257 12.66 -14.99 -1.02
CA GLY A 257 11.75 -14.24 -0.18
C GLY A 257 11.45 -12.88 -0.78
N PHE A 258 10.56 -12.13 -0.14
CA PHE A 258 10.19 -10.80 -0.62
C PHE A 258 9.81 -9.86 0.52
N PHE A 259 10.07 -8.57 0.31
CA PHE A 259 9.72 -7.54 1.29
C PHE A 259 8.24 -7.18 1.24
N ILE A 260 7.65 -7.04 2.43
CA ILE A 260 6.28 -6.59 2.64
C ILE A 260 6.20 -5.21 3.30
N THR A 261 7.31 -4.71 3.85
CA THR A 261 7.45 -3.33 4.33
C THR A 261 8.76 -2.70 3.84
N SER A 262 8.76 -1.39 3.68
CA SER A 262 9.97 -0.64 3.30
C SER A 262 11.07 -0.65 4.36
N THR A 263 10.78 -1.08 5.57
CA THR A 263 11.72 -1.18 6.70
C THR A 263 12.40 -2.55 6.79
N GLY A 264 12.24 -3.43 5.78
CA GLY A 264 12.90 -4.73 5.72
C GLY A 264 12.16 -5.89 6.39
N LYS A 265 10.85 -5.74 6.74
CA LYS A 265 10.03 -6.90 7.11
C LYS A 265 9.71 -7.69 5.85
N ALA A 266 9.93 -8.99 5.91
CA ALA A 266 9.91 -9.87 4.76
C ALA A 266 9.14 -11.17 5.01
N LEU A 267 8.77 -11.86 3.93
CA LEU A 267 7.98 -13.08 3.93
C LEU A 267 8.64 -14.16 3.08
N THR A 268 8.61 -15.38 3.58
CA THR A 268 9.02 -16.61 2.89
C THR A 268 8.28 -17.82 3.46
N ASN A 269 8.61 -19.04 3.00
CA ASN A 269 8.14 -20.25 3.65
C ASN A 269 8.90 -20.55 4.96
N PHE A 270 8.20 -21.19 5.91
CA PHE A 270 8.80 -21.63 7.18
C PHE A 270 9.93 -22.66 6.96
N HIS A 271 9.70 -23.70 6.15
CA HIS A 271 10.65 -24.79 5.92
C HIS A 271 12.00 -24.34 5.32
N VAL A 272 12.11 -23.11 4.83
CA VAL A 272 13.37 -22.53 4.38
C VAL A 272 14.42 -22.53 5.50
N PHE A 273 13.96 -22.41 6.74
CA PHE A 273 14.81 -22.32 7.93
C PHE A 273 15.02 -23.66 8.64
N ASP A 274 14.49 -24.79 8.12
CA ASP A 274 14.69 -26.10 8.73
C ASP A 274 16.19 -26.39 8.89
N PHE A 275 16.59 -26.74 10.12
CA PHE A 275 17.96 -27.02 10.54
C PHE A 275 18.94 -25.84 10.43
N ALA A 276 18.44 -24.62 10.18
CA ALA A 276 19.29 -23.44 10.09
C ALA A 276 19.71 -22.92 11.48
N ALA A 277 20.99 -22.59 11.61
CA ALA A 277 21.52 -21.85 12.74
C ALA A 277 21.57 -20.35 12.49
N SER A 278 21.68 -19.94 11.22
CA SER A 278 21.65 -18.55 10.78
C SER A 278 21.21 -18.45 9.32
N ALA A 279 20.87 -17.25 8.90
CA ALA A 279 20.49 -17.00 7.50
C ALA A 279 20.83 -15.59 7.07
N THR A 280 21.12 -15.43 5.76
CA THR A 280 21.36 -14.14 5.12
C THR A 280 20.40 -13.92 3.96
N VAL A 281 20.14 -12.67 3.68
CA VAL A 281 19.39 -12.19 2.50
C VAL A 281 20.38 -11.54 1.55
N THR A 282 20.34 -11.90 0.26
CA THR A 282 21.13 -11.25 -0.79
C THR A 282 20.19 -10.56 -1.77
N LEU A 283 20.35 -9.24 -1.92
CA LEU A 283 19.54 -8.44 -2.84
C LEU A 283 20.09 -8.49 -4.27
N THR A 284 19.29 -8.03 -5.23
CA THR A 284 19.63 -7.93 -6.66
C THR A 284 20.87 -7.09 -6.95
N ASN A 285 21.15 -6.09 -6.12
CA ASN A 285 22.33 -5.24 -6.19
C ASN A 285 23.59 -5.87 -5.53
N GLY A 286 23.46 -7.09 -4.99
CA GLY A 286 24.54 -7.82 -4.31
C GLY A 286 24.73 -7.50 -2.82
N ASN A 287 23.97 -6.56 -2.27
CA ASN A 287 24.00 -6.28 -0.83
C ASN A 287 23.51 -7.49 -0.04
N LYS A 288 24.20 -7.80 1.06
CA LYS A 288 23.85 -8.89 1.97
C LYS A 288 23.46 -8.35 3.35
N TYR A 289 22.43 -8.93 3.93
CA TYR A 289 21.90 -8.59 5.25
C TYR A 289 21.69 -9.86 6.07
N ASN A 290 21.93 -9.78 7.37
CA ASN A 290 21.59 -10.87 8.29
C ASN A 290 20.10 -10.82 8.63
N ILE A 291 19.48 -11.98 8.84
CA ILE A 291 18.16 -12.06 9.45
C ILE A 291 18.33 -11.91 10.96
N ILE A 292 17.70 -10.88 11.55
CA ILE A 292 17.85 -10.56 12.97
C ILE A 292 16.78 -11.22 13.86
N GLY A 293 15.65 -11.60 13.30
CA GLY A 293 14.60 -12.27 14.05
C GLY A 293 13.30 -12.38 13.29
N PHE A 294 12.35 -13.07 13.92
CA PHE A 294 11.06 -13.43 13.33
C PHE A 294 9.91 -12.70 14.04
N HIS A 295 9.04 -12.11 13.26
CA HIS A 295 7.78 -11.52 13.73
C HIS A 295 6.68 -12.57 13.84
N ALA A 296 6.75 -13.60 13.02
CA ALA A 296 5.85 -14.74 13.05
C ALA A 296 6.51 -15.97 12.42
N VAL A 297 6.19 -17.13 12.98
CA VAL A 297 6.55 -18.44 12.45
C VAL A 297 5.29 -19.30 12.55
N CYS A 298 4.78 -19.77 11.42
CA CYS A 298 3.58 -20.58 11.36
C CYS A 298 3.84 -21.88 10.59
N LEU A 299 3.91 -23.00 11.30
CA LEU A 299 4.14 -24.32 10.72
C LEU A 299 2.93 -24.77 9.90
N GLU A 300 1.72 -24.51 10.39
CA GLU A 300 0.48 -24.93 9.71
C GLU A 300 0.34 -24.28 8.33
N SER A 301 0.59 -22.99 8.22
CA SER A 301 0.55 -22.26 6.97
C SER A 301 1.88 -22.27 6.21
N ASN A 302 2.93 -22.89 6.76
CA ASN A 302 4.28 -22.88 6.21
C ASN A 302 4.76 -21.45 5.83
N MET A 303 4.64 -20.52 6.77
CA MET A 303 5.01 -19.11 6.59
C MET A 303 5.95 -18.63 7.69
N ALA A 304 6.92 -17.81 7.31
CA ALA A 304 7.80 -17.09 8.23
C ALA A 304 7.86 -15.62 7.84
N VAL A 305 7.58 -14.75 8.80
CA VAL A 305 7.73 -13.30 8.71
C VAL A 305 8.93 -12.89 9.53
N PHE A 306 9.90 -12.23 8.92
CA PHE A 306 11.16 -11.89 9.56
C PHE A 306 11.63 -10.47 9.22
N SER A 307 12.63 -9.98 9.94
CA SER A 307 13.33 -8.74 9.65
C SER A 307 14.80 -8.95 9.42
N ILE A 308 15.39 -8.09 8.60
CA ILE A 308 16.82 -8.06 8.29
C ILE A 308 17.50 -6.90 9.03
N ASP A 309 18.84 -6.99 9.19
CA ASP A 309 19.68 -5.94 9.79
C ASP A 309 19.89 -4.78 8.80
N ALA A 310 18.91 -3.88 8.73
CA ALA A 310 18.90 -2.74 7.81
C ALA A 310 18.32 -1.52 8.51
N GLU A 311 19.17 -0.75 9.20
CA GLU A 311 18.73 0.36 10.04
C GLU A 311 18.20 1.57 9.25
N TYR A 312 18.67 1.80 8.02
CA TYR A 312 18.38 3.02 7.24
C TYR A 312 17.94 2.77 5.79
N ASP A 313 17.86 1.52 5.36
CA ASP A 313 17.50 1.22 3.98
C ASP A 313 15.98 1.34 3.75
N ASN A 314 15.61 1.75 2.55
CA ASN A 314 14.22 1.84 2.12
C ASN A 314 13.99 0.86 0.97
N PHE A 315 13.37 -0.26 1.27
CA PHE A 315 13.17 -1.36 0.32
C PHE A 315 11.91 -1.18 -0.51
N ASN A 316 11.96 -1.60 -1.77
CA ASN A 316 10.76 -1.84 -2.55
C ASN A 316 9.96 -2.98 -1.93
N THR A 317 8.64 -2.92 -2.02
CA THR A 317 7.74 -3.88 -1.38
C THR A 317 6.77 -4.47 -2.39
N LEU A 318 6.27 -5.68 -2.11
CA LEU A 318 5.18 -6.29 -2.85
C LEU A 318 3.85 -6.02 -2.16
N THR A 319 2.84 -5.74 -2.97
CA THR A 319 1.45 -5.63 -2.51
C THR A 319 0.87 -7.02 -2.33
N LEU A 320 0.35 -7.31 -1.14
CA LEU A 320 -0.38 -8.54 -0.88
C LEU A 320 -1.79 -8.43 -1.49
N GLY A 321 -2.08 -9.33 -2.42
CA GLY A 321 -3.36 -9.44 -3.11
C GLY A 321 -4.40 -10.23 -2.31
N ASN A 322 -5.26 -10.92 -3.05
CA ASN A 322 -6.27 -11.82 -2.48
C ASN A 322 -6.23 -13.16 -3.23
N SER A 323 -5.84 -14.23 -2.52
CA SER A 323 -5.77 -15.57 -3.11
C SER A 323 -7.13 -16.15 -3.51
N ASP A 324 -8.24 -15.67 -2.92
CA ASP A 324 -9.59 -16.12 -3.30
C ASP A 324 -9.99 -15.66 -4.70
N LEU A 325 -9.30 -14.64 -5.24
CA LEU A 325 -9.47 -14.16 -6.61
C LEU A 325 -8.58 -14.88 -7.63
N ALA A 326 -7.73 -15.81 -7.19
CA ALA A 326 -6.85 -16.61 -8.05
C ALA A 326 -7.64 -17.80 -8.64
N GLU A 327 -8.47 -17.55 -9.64
CA GLU A 327 -9.31 -18.56 -10.26
C GLU A 327 -8.53 -19.41 -11.29
N THR A 328 -8.96 -20.66 -11.49
CA THR A 328 -8.38 -21.57 -12.49
C THR A 328 -8.42 -20.92 -13.88
N GLY A 329 -7.26 -20.90 -14.55
CA GLY A 329 -7.07 -20.24 -15.84
C GLY A 329 -6.53 -18.81 -15.75
N ASN A 330 -6.52 -18.17 -14.59
CA ASN A 330 -5.93 -16.85 -14.44
C ASN A 330 -4.43 -16.88 -14.72
N LEU A 331 -3.93 -15.85 -15.41
CA LEU A 331 -2.51 -15.62 -15.63
C LEU A 331 -1.80 -15.34 -14.31
N ILE A 332 -0.66 -16.00 -14.12
CA ILE A 332 0.20 -15.79 -12.95
C ILE A 332 1.68 -15.74 -13.36
N TYR A 333 2.46 -15.15 -12.46
CA TYR A 333 3.92 -15.07 -12.58
C TYR A 333 4.56 -15.58 -11.30
N ALA A 334 5.71 -16.27 -11.42
CA ALA A 334 6.59 -16.57 -10.29
C ALA A 334 7.92 -15.82 -10.51
N LEU A 335 8.37 -15.08 -9.50
CA LEU A 335 9.63 -14.34 -9.53
C LEU A 335 10.49 -14.80 -8.37
N GLY A 336 11.66 -15.39 -8.66
CA GLY A 336 12.53 -15.94 -7.63
C GLY A 336 13.98 -16.07 -8.07
N SER A 337 14.74 -16.85 -7.30
CA SER A 337 16.17 -17.08 -7.50
C SER A 337 16.49 -18.57 -7.73
N PRO A 338 15.89 -19.20 -8.75
CA PRO A 338 16.13 -20.62 -9.03
C PRO A 338 17.62 -20.87 -9.27
N MET A 339 18.19 -21.90 -8.64
CA MET A 339 19.60 -22.28 -8.82
C MET A 339 20.58 -21.09 -8.67
N GLN A 340 20.29 -20.17 -7.73
CA GLN A 340 21.03 -18.91 -7.51
C GLN A 340 21.01 -17.92 -8.70
N LEU A 341 20.17 -18.17 -9.72
CA LEU A 341 19.93 -17.24 -10.82
C LEU A 341 18.87 -16.22 -10.38
N MET A 342 19.33 -15.17 -9.71
CA MET A 342 18.43 -14.14 -9.19
C MET A 342 17.59 -13.49 -10.29
N ASN A 343 16.38 -13.05 -9.92
CA ASN A 343 15.45 -12.34 -10.82
C ASN A 343 14.94 -13.15 -12.01
N SER A 344 14.73 -14.44 -11.83
CA SER A 344 14.11 -15.28 -12.85
C SER A 344 12.58 -15.14 -12.78
N LEU A 345 12.00 -14.55 -13.82
CA LEU A 345 10.54 -14.45 -13.99
C LEU A 345 10.04 -15.58 -14.88
N SER A 346 9.09 -16.36 -14.40
CA SER A 346 8.36 -17.36 -15.18
C SER A 346 6.87 -17.03 -15.21
N SER A 347 6.14 -17.48 -16.23
CA SER A 347 4.71 -17.27 -16.38
C SER A 347 3.97 -18.57 -16.61
N GLY A 348 2.72 -18.61 -16.18
CA GLY A 348 1.83 -19.73 -16.35
C GLY A 348 0.40 -19.35 -15.96
N VAL A 349 -0.39 -20.36 -15.64
CA VAL A 349 -1.77 -20.16 -15.19
C VAL A 349 -2.02 -20.89 -13.87
N VAL A 350 -3.02 -20.43 -13.14
CA VAL A 350 -3.59 -21.20 -12.04
C VAL A 350 -4.21 -22.46 -12.61
N SER A 351 -3.69 -23.62 -12.23
CA SER A 351 -4.20 -24.93 -12.67
C SER A 351 -5.34 -25.43 -11.77
N SER A 352 -5.30 -25.04 -10.48
CA SER A 352 -6.38 -25.27 -9.53
C SER A 352 -6.28 -24.21 -8.44
N SER A 353 -7.39 -23.53 -8.12
CA SER A 353 -7.44 -22.51 -7.07
C SER A 353 -7.39 -23.13 -5.66
N SER A 354 -7.73 -24.43 -5.53
CA SER A 354 -7.79 -25.13 -4.25
C SER A 354 -7.45 -26.61 -4.45
N ARG A 355 -6.16 -26.93 -4.47
CA ARG A 355 -5.66 -28.30 -4.53
C ARG A 355 -5.41 -28.82 -3.13
N GLU A 356 -6.09 -29.91 -2.75
CA GLU A 356 -5.81 -30.58 -1.49
C GLU A 356 -4.61 -31.52 -1.64
N VAL A 357 -3.63 -31.36 -0.75
CA VAL A 357 -2.47 -32.25 -0.59
C VAL A 357 -2.22 -32.38 0.91
N ASP A 358 -2.20 -33.62 1.41
CA ASP A 358 -1.98 -33.94 2.83
C ASP A 358 -2.89 -33.17 3.79
N GLY A 359 -4.19 -33.07 3.44
CA GLY A 359 -5.19 -32.35 4.23
C GLY A 359 -5.08 -30.81 4.21
N LYS A 360 -4.14 -30.25 3.45
CA LYS A 360 -3.95 -28.79 3.28
C LYS A 360 -4.31 -28.36 1.86
N TYR A 361 -4.80 -27.14 1.71
CA TYR A 361 -5.21 -26.59 0.43
C TYR A 361 -4.18 -25.61 -0.12
N TYR A 362 -3.83 -25.75 -1.40
CA TYR A 362 -2.81 -24.97 -2.11
C TYR A 362 -3.35 -24.42 -3.43
N ILE A 363 -2.75 -23.36 -3.92
CA ILE A 363 -2.90 -22.94 -5.33
C ILE A 363 -1.96 -23.83 -6.15
N GLN A 364 -2.52 -24.63 -7.09
CA GLN A 364 -1.72 -25.34 -8.08
C GLN A 364 -1.53 -24.45 -9.29
N PHE A 365 -0.30 -24.40 -9.84
CA PHE A 365 0.03 -23.55 -10.96
C PHE A 365 1.05 -24.17 -11.92
N SER A 366 1.10 -23.65 -13.16
CA SER A 366 1.91 -24.18 -14.25
C SER A 366 3.16 -23.37 -14.58
N ALA A 367 3.39 -22.20 -13.99
CA ALA A 367 4.63 -21.44 -14.21
C ALA A 367 5.84 -22.27 -13.75
N PRO A 368 6.87 -22.45 -14.60
CA PRO A 368 8.06 -23.20 -14.24
C PRO A 368 8.77 -22.63 -13.01
N ILE A 369 9.06 -23.49 -12.05
CA ILE A 369 9.91 -23.20 -10.90
C ILE A 369 10.95 -24.33 -10.74
N SER A 370 12.01 -24.07 -10.00
CA SER A 370 13.05 -25.05 -9.68
C SER A 370 13.64 -24.78 -8.29
N PHE A 371 14.64 -25.57 -7.89
CA PHE A 371 15.32 -25.41 -6.59
C PHE A 371 15.75 -23.95 -6.39
N GLY A 372 15.54 -23.43 -5.18
CA GLY A 372 15.76 -22.03 -4.83
C GLY A 372 14.57 -21.10 -5.10
N SER A 373 13.52 -21.57 -5.82
CA SER A 373 12.29 -20.80 -5.99
C SER A 373 11.33 -20.88 -4.80
N GLY A 374 11.49 -21.84 -3.89
CA GLY A 374 10.67 -21.92 -2.67
C GLY A 374 10.71 -20.61 -1.88
N GLY A 375 9.55 -20.15 -1.40
CA GLY A 375 9.41 -18.86 -0.71
C GLY A 375 9.26 -17.65 -1.63
N SER A 376 9.36 -17.80 -2.96
CA SER A 376 9.15 -16.70 -3.89
C SER A 376 7.68 -16.31 -4.01
N PRO A 377 7.36 -15.06 -4.37
CA PRO A 377 5.99 -14.62 -4.59
C PRO A 377 5.40 -15.26 -5.85
N LEU A 378 4.17 -15.79 -5.74
CA LEU A 378 3.29 -16.07 -6.86
C LEU A 378 2.38 -14.87 -7.09
N LEU A 379 2.43 -14.28 -8.29
CA LEU A 379 1.84 -12.99 -8.60
C LEU A 379 0.67 -13.14 -9.58
N ASN A 380 -0.38 -12.33 -9.39
CA ASN A 380 -1.46 -12.20 -10.37
C ASN A 380 -1.05 -11.29 -11.55
N ALA A 381 -1.95 -11.11 -12.51
CA ALA A 381 -1.75 -10.26 -13.70
C ALA A 381 -1.57 -8.75 -13.39
N LEU A 382 -1.79 -8.31 -12.16
CA LEU A 382 -1.51 -6.96 -11.68
C LEU A 382 -0.17 -6.87 -10.93
N GLY A 383 0.53 -8.00 -10.72
CA GLY A 383 1.78 -8.08 -9.97
C GLY A 383 1.58 -8.05 -8.44
N GLN A 384 0.40 -8.44 -7.96
CA GLN A 384 0.11 -8.60 -6.53
C GLN A 384 0.34 -10.04 -6.11
N VAL A 385 0.85 -10.25 -4.90
CA VAL A 385 1.11 -11.58 -4.36
C VAL A 385 -0.21 -12.28 -4.03
N VAL A 386 -0.46 -13.41 -4.68
CA VAL A 386 -1.62 -14.29 -4.42
C VAL A 386 -1.20 -15.58 -3.72
N GLY A 387 0.09 -15.90 -3.69
CA GLY A 387 0.63 -17.06 -2.99
C GLY A 387 2.13 -16.98 -2.77
N ILE A 388 2.65 -17.93 -1.99
CA ILE A 388 4.09 -18.14 -1.77
C ILE A 388 4.42 -19.49 -2.38
N THR A 389 5.34 -19.54 -3.34
CA THR A 389 5.72 -20.80 -4.00
C THR A 389 6.28 -21.76 -2.96
N TYR A 390 5.84 -23.03 -3.02
CA TYR A 390 6.17 -24.02 -1.99
C TYR A 390 6.90 -25.22 -2.56
N LEU A 391 6.25 -25.97 -3.42
CA LEU A 391 6.71 -27.28 -3.87
C LEU A 391 6.52 -27.45 -5.38
N SER A 392 7.45 -28.18 -6.01
CA SER A 392 7.29 -28.75 -7.34
C SER A 392 7.29 -30.25 -7.22
N PHE A 393 6.33 -30.94 -7.83
CA PHE A 393 6.28 -32.41 -7.80
C PHE A 393 7.39 -32.98 -8.67
N THR A 394 8.23 -33.84 -8.10
CA THR A 394 9.22 -34.64 -8.84
C THR A 394 8.51 -35.62 -9.78
N GLY A 395 8.97 -35.66 -11.03
CA GLY A 395 8.36 -36.52 -12.07
C GLY A 395 7.12 -35.94 -12.76
N GLY A 396 6.63 -34.80 -12.34
CA GLY A 396 5.57 -34.04 -13.01
C GLY A 396 6.10 -32.75 -13.63
N GLN A 397 5.73 -32.46 -14.87
CA GLN A 397 6.09 -31.19 -15.51
C GLN A 397 5.08 -30.10 -15.14
N ASN A 398 5.57 -28.97 -14.61
CA ASN A 398 4.75 -27.81 -14.29
C ASN A 398 3.59 -28.09 -13.32
N LEU A 399 3.80 -29.02 -12.38
CA LEU A 399 2.89 -29.30 -11.27
C LEU A 399 3.45 -28.65 -10.02
N ASN A 400 3.17 -27.38 -9.81
CA ASN A 400 3.71 -26.61 -8.71
C ASN A 400 2.61 -26.19 -7.76
N LEU A 401 2.96 -26.02 -6.49
CA LEU A 401 2.06 -25.60 -5.41
C LEU A 401 2.54 -24.30 -4.81
N ALA A 402 1.59 -23.45 -4.41
CA ALA A 402 1.83 -22.27 -3.61
C ALA A 402 0.90 -22.21 -2.41
N VAL A 403 1.42 -21.75 -1.30
CA VAL A 403 0.62 -21.42 -0.10
C VAL A 403 -0.21 -20.19 -0.39
N PRO A 404 -1.55 -20.22 -0.25
CA PRO A 404 -2.40 -19.06 -0.49
C PRO A 404 -2.05 -17.88 0.42
N ILE A 405 -1.92 -16.67 -0.15
CA ILE A 405 -1.50 -15.49 0.62
C ILE A 405 -2.51 -15.07 1.69
N ASN A 406 -3.79 -15.41 1.54
CA ASN A 406 -4.80 -15.06 2.54
C ASN A 406 -4.52 -15.67 3.90
N ARG A 407 -3.77 -16.78 3.99
CA ARG A 407 -3.33 -17.35 5.28
C ARG A 407 -2.42 -16.42 6.07
N PHE A 408 -1.78 -15.45 5.43
CA PHE A 408 -0.98 -14.42 6.10
C PHE A 408 -1.81 -13.60 7.09
N TRP A 409 -3.09 -13.39 6.81
CA TRP A 409 -3.97 -12.58 7.65
C TRP A 409 -4.45 -13.31 8.91
N ASP A 410 -4.26 -14.62 8.96
CA ASP A 410 -4.60 -15.47 10.10
C ASP A 410 -3.39 -15.67 11.05
N VAL A 411 -2.23 -15.10 10.71
CA VAL A 411 -0.99 -15.22 11.49
C VAL A 411 -0.82 -14.01 12.41
N ASP A 412 -0.61 -14.27 13.70
CA ASP A 412 -0.26 -13.23 14.67
C ASP A 412 1.15 -12.71 14.42
N ILE A 413 1.26 -11.43 14.05
CA ILE A 413 2.52 -10.79 13.71
C ILE A 413 2.94 -9.89 14.88
N LEU A 414 4.06 -10.21 15.50
CA LEU A 414 4.64 -9.43 16.58
C LEU A 414 5.21 -8.09 16.06
N ASP A 415 5.09 -7.03 16.85
CA ASP A 415 5.71 -5.75 16.52
C ASP A 415 7.25 -5.83 16.61
N ILE A 416 7.76 -6.50 17.64
CA ILE A 416 9.19 -6.70 17.87
C ILE A 416 9.56 -8.13 17.47
N PRO A 417 10.57 -8.32 16.61
CA PRO A 417 10.97 -9.66 16.19
C PRO A 417 11.63 -10.43 17.33
N VAL A 418 11.32 -11.71 17.42
CA VAL A 418 12.01 -12.66 18.32
C VAL A 418 13.33 -13.05 17.65
N PRO A 419 14.49 -12.93 18.34
CA PRO A 419 15.78 -13.30 17.78
C PRO A 419 15.82 -14.71 17.20
N PHE A 420 16.58 -14.92 16.14
CA PHE A 420 16.70 -16.20 15.42
C PHE A 420 17.00 -17.36 16.38
N GLU A 421 17.94 -17.18 17.29
CA GLU A 421 18.37 -18.19 18.26
C GLU A 421 17.24 -18.68 19.18
N GLN A 422 16.28 -17.80 19.53
CA GLN A 422 15.17 -18.15 20.41
C GLN A 422 14.07 -18.97 19.71
N VAL A 423 13.92 -18.83 18.39
CA VAL A 423 12.96 -19.58 17.59
C VAL A 423 13.58 -20.83 16.95
N ARG A 424 14.88 -21.02 17.08
CA ARG A 424 15.66 -22.09 16.47
C ARG A 424 15.10 -23.49 16.78
N SER A 425 14.65 -23.74 18.01
CA SER A 425 14.07 -25.01 18.39
C SER A 425 12.82 -25.39 17.57
N LEU A 426 12.11 -24.41 17.00
CA LEU A 426 10.99 -24.65 16.09
C LEU A 426 11.46 -25.21 14.75
N PHE A 427 12.69 -24.88 14.34
CA PHE A 427 13.31 -25.33 13.10
C PHE A 427 14.05 -26.68 13.25
N GLU A 428 14.39 -27.07 14.48
CA GLU A 428 15.00 -28.37 14.80
C GLU A 428 13.95 -29.50 14.95
N ALA A 429 12.74 -29.12 15.30
CA ALA A 429 11.62 -30.03 15.49
C ALA A 429 10.92 -30.37 14.17
N GLY A 430 11.61 -30.37 13.03
CA GLY A 430 11.06 -30.79 11.76
C GLY A 430 10.14 -32.01 11.97
N ASP A 431 8.91 -31.99 11.48
CA ASP A 431 7.76 -32.86 11.73
C ASP A 431 8.12 -34.26 12.29
N GLY A 432 8.28 -34.35 13.62
CA GLY A 432 8.70 -35.58 14.32
C GLY A 432 7.60 -36.62 14.55
N ASP A 433 6.46 -36.51 13.84
CA ASP A 433 5.32 -37.44 13.98
C ASP A 433 4.83 -37.96 12.61
N GLY A 434 5.75 -38.35 11.75
CA GLY A 434 5.46 -39.02 10.49
C GLY A 434 6.25 -40.34 10.34
N GLU A 435 5.82 -41.42 10.97
CA GLU A 435 6.08 -42.75 10.41
C GLU A 435 5.43 -42.82 9.02
N ASN A 436 6.24 -42.78 7.98
CA ASN A 436 5.99 -42.72 6.53
C ASN A 436 6.02 -41.28 5.91
N GLY A 437 7.05 -40.51 6.21
CA GLY A 437 7.44 -39.39 5.34
C GLY A 437 8.50 -39.91 4.35
N ASP A 438 8.13 -40.14 3.10
CA ASP A 438 9.07 -40.06 2.01
C ASP A 438 9.57 -38.62 1.93
N TYR A 439 10.44 -38.23 2.86
CA TYR A 439 11.35 -37.11 2.69
C TYR A 439 12.23 -37.50 1.52
N TYR A 440 11.93 -36.98 0.33
CA TYR A 440 12.80 -37.13 -0.81
C TYR A 440 14.16 -36.52 -0.42
N ASP A 441 15.09 -37.41 -0.13
CA ASP A 441 16.51 -37.14 0.12
C ASP A 441 17.10 -36.63 -1.19
N TYR A 442 17.07 -35.29 -1.37
CA TYR A 442 17.56 -34.62 -2.57
C TYR A 442 19.08 -34.58 -2.68
N GLU A 443 19.83 -35.14 -1.69
CA GLU A 443 21.29 -35.10 -1.69
C GLU A 443 21.95 -36.26 -2.46
N ASN A 444 21.22 -37.30 -2.87
CA ASN A 444 21.87 -38.53 -3.39
C ASN A 444 21.70 -38.79 -4.89
N GLU A 445 21.01 -37.96 -5.69
CA GLU A 445 20.80 -38.30 -7.10
C GLU A 445 21.67 -37.54 -8.13
N TYR A 446 22.54 -36.63 -7.69
CA TYR A 446 23.46 -35.90 -8.59
C TYR A 446 24.91 -35.78 -8.07
N GLY A 447 25.33 -36.69 -7.22
CA GLY A 447 26.67 -36.68 -6.69
C GLY A 447 27.55 -37.85 -7.12
N ASP A 448 27.55 -38.31 -8.38
CA ASP A 448 28.61 -39.23 -8.89
C ASP A 448 28.47 -39.51 -10.40
N GLU A 449 28.60 -38.49 -11.26
CA GLU A 449 28.90 -38.67 -12.69
C GLU A 449 29.77 -37.54 -13.24
N TYR A 450 30.92 -37.33 -12.63
CA TYR A 450 32.11 -36.79 -13.27
C TYR A 450 33.31 -37.57 -12.80
N GLU A 451 33.42 -38.85 -13.16
CA GLU A 451 34.68 -39.51 -13.21
C GLU A 451 35.42 -39.10 -14.47
N ASP A 452 36.58 -38.54 -14.21
CA ASP A 452 37.69 -38.14 -14.99
C ASP A 452 38.07 -39.18 -16.10
N GLU A 453 37.66 -38.97 -17.33
CA GLU A 453 38.33 -39.61 -18.47
C GLU A 453 39.63 -38.88 -18.74
N SER A 454 40.66 -39.15 -17.92
CA SER A 454 42.04 -38.87 -18.28
C SER A 454 42.52 -39.86 -19.32
N VAL A 455 42.69 -39.36 -20.51
CA VAL A 455 43.73 -39.64 -21.53
C VAL A 455 44.65 -40.82 -21.21
N ASN A 456 44.60 -41.86 -22.03
CA ASN A 456 45.76 -42.63 -22.45
C ASN A 456 45.65 -43.00 -23.91
N ASP A 457 46.76 -42.59 -24.62
CA ASP A 457 47.30 -42.84 -25.96
C ASP A 457 46.92 -41.90 -27.07
#